data_e8c7ecbce40fc7421dee8230e5d04967
#
_entry.id   e8c7ecbce40fc7421dee8230e5d04967
#
_cell.length_a   1.000
_cell.length_b   1.000
_cell.length_c   1.000
_cell.angle_alpha   90.00
_cell.angle_beta   90.00
_cell.angle_gamma   90.00
#
_symmetry.space_group_name_H-M   'P 1'
#
loop_
_entity.id
_entity.type
_entity.pdbx_description
1 polymer ?
#
loop_
_entity_poly.entity_id
_entity_poly.type
_entity_poly.pdbx_seq_one_letter_code
_entity_poly.pdbx_strand_id
1 'polypeptide(L)'
;MVVRIAENLEPIALIGAGGVGKTSIALAVLHNNRIKKQFGGNCRFIRCDQFPASRAHFLARLSEVIDAGVKNPEDMAPLRPLLSSKEMIIVLDNAESILDPQGTNHKEIYTVVDELCRFKTICVCITSRITTVPQYCKRPKIPTLSMEAACDIFYGIYGDGSRFGIINDLLQRLDFHALSITLLATVASDNGWDHNRLVKEWDIHCAQVLQTDHNESLAATIELSLTSPTFCKLGSNAHDLLEVVAFFPHGVDEKNLDWLFPTISNRQNIFDKFCVLSLTYRSNGFITMLAPIRDYLLPQDPISSPLLCATKDLYFTRLSTGVGPDNPGSGEAQWIKSEDMNVEHLLNVFTSIDTSALNVWDACFNFMWYLYWQKPWQTVLRSKIEGLPDSHPSKTKCLSTLSWLFQSVGN
;
A
#
# COMPACT_ATOMS: atom_id res chain seq x y z
N MET A 1 22.90 9.99 10.45
CA MET A 1 23.27 8.58 10.75
C MET A 1 22.89 7.68 9.58
N VAL A 2 21.62 7.60 9.16
CA VAL A 2 21.15 6.69 8.10
C VAL A 2 21.90 6.88 6.77
N VAL A 3 22.12 8.14 6.32
CA VAL A 3 22.90 8.42 5.11
C VAL A 3 24.32 7.84 5.17
N ARG A 4 25.01 7.93 6.31
CA ARG A 4 26.36 7.34 6.45
C ARG A 4 26.37 5.81 6.38
N ILE A 5 25.34 5.16 6.92
CA ILE A 5 25.20 3.69 6.82
C ILE A 5 24.97 3.31 5.37
N ALA A 6 24.11 4.04 4.65
CA ALA A 6 23.83 3.81 3.24
C ALA A 6 25.07 4.04 2.35
N GLU A 7 25.87 5.07 2.61
CA GLU A 7 27.14 5.32 1.91
C GLU A 7 28.16 4.19 2.06
N ASN A 8 28.12 3.49 3.19
CA ASN A 8 28.95 2.32 3.44
C ASN A 8 28.40 1.01 2.87
N LEU A 9 27.29 1.07 2.11
CA LEU A 9 26.58 -0.09 1.56
C LEU A 9 26.13 -1.11 2.63
N GLU A 10 25.92 -0.64 3.86
CA GLU A 10 25.41 -1.50 4.94
C GLU A 10 23.87 -1.57 4.86
N PRO A 11 23.26 -2.76 5.00
CA PRO A 11 21.82 -2.88 5.02
C PRO A 11 21.22 -2.21 6.25
N ILE A 12 20.09 -1.54 6.09
CA ILE A 12 19.41 -0.72 7.10
C ILE A 12 18.00 -1.24 7.30
N ALA A 13 17.54 -1.32 8.55
CA ALA A 13 16.15 -1.56 8.87
C ALA A 13 15.61 -0.41 9.75
N LEU A 14 14.68 0.36 9.20
CA LEU A 14 13.92 1.38 9.90
C LEU A 14 12.68 0.74 10.49
N ILE A 15 12.73 0.44 11.79
CA ILE A 15 11.66 -0.28 12.50
C ILE A 15 10.94 0.69 13.46
N GLY A 16 9.61 0.64 13.47
CA GLY A 16 8.80 1.47 14.37
C GLY A 16 7.32 1.45 14.02
N ALA A 17 6.49 2.03 14.86
CA ALA A 17 5.04 2.12 14.65
C ALA A 17 4.65 2.75 13.32
N GLY A 18 3.39 2.56 12.89
CA GLY A 18 2.84 3.23 11.71
C GLY A 18 2.84 4.74 11.88
N GLY A 19 3.10 5.49 10.83
CA GLY A 19 3.00 6.97 10.86
C GLY A 19 4.16 7.73 11.52
N VAL A 20 5.19 7.04 12.05
CA VAL A 20 6.37 7.71 12.66
C VAL A 20 7.36 8.30 11.65
N GLY A 21 7.11 8.19 10.35
CA GLY A 21 7.94 8.78 9.31
C GLY A 21 9.03 7.87 8.73
N LYS A 22 8.98 6.55 8.88
CA LYS A 22 9.96 5.59 8.30
C LYS A 22 10.15 5.79 6.80
N THR A 23 9.05 5.78 6.05
CA THR A 23 9.04 6.01 4.60
C THR A 23 9.60 7.39 4.26
N SER A 24 9.24 8.42 5.02
CA SER A 24 9.77 9.78 4.83
C SER A 24 11.28 9.84 5.03
N ILE A 25 11.82 9.13 6.02
CA ILE A 25 13.27 9.01 6.25
C ILE A 25 13.92 8.28 5.06
N ALA A 26 13.36 7.15 4.61
CA ALA A 26 13.91 6.40 3.48
C ALA A 26 13.93 7.25 2.19
N LEU A 27 12.85 7.98 1.91
CA LEU A 27 12.77 8.91 0.78
C LEU A 27 13.77 10.08 0.92
N ALA A 28 13.90 10.65 2.11
CA ALA A 28 14.90 11.70 2.38
C ALA A 28 16.32 11.19 2.14
N VAL A 29 16.61 9.94 2.46
CA VAL A 29 17.91 9.31 2.14
C VAL A 29 18.09 9.20 0.64
N LEU A 30 17.13 8.69 -0.12
CA LEU A 30 17.22 8.60 -1.58
C LEU A 30 17.40 9.97 -2.26
N HIS A 31 16.78 11.01 -1.70
CA HIS A 31 16.89 12.37 -2.22
C HIS A 31 18.12 13.15 -1.73
N ASN A 32 18.89 12.58 -0.81
CA ASN A 32 20.09 13.22 -0.29
C ASN A 32 21.16 13.38 -1.39
N ASN A 33 21.77 14.56 -1.49
CA ASN A 33 22.75 14.86 -2.54
C ASN A 33 23.98 13.93 -2.53
N ARG A 34 24.40 13.45 -1.34
CA ARG A 34 25.53 12.51 -1.21
C ARG A 34 25.16 11.16 -1.78
N ILE A 35 23.96 10.66 -1.48
CA ILE A 35 23.42 9.41 -2.00
C ILE A 35 23.23 9.50 -3.52
N LYS A 36 22.63 10.57 -4.03
CA LYS A 36 22.49 10.80 -5.48
C LYS A 36 23.85 10.87 -6.19
N LYS A 37 24.87 11.44 -5.55
CA LYS A 37 26.22 11.50 -6.12
C LYS A 37 26.88 10.11 -6.18
N GLN A 38 26.69 9.27 -5.16
CA GLN A 38 27.29 7.93 -5.11
C GLN A 38 26.55 6.95 -6.02
N PHE A 39 25.23 6.84 -5.91
CA PHE A 39 24.45 5.82 -6.59
C PHE A 39 23.88 6.26 -7.95
N GLY A 40 23.87 7.57 -8.24
CA GLY A 40 23.32 8.12 -9.49
C GLY A 40 21.88 7.70 -9.73
N GLY A 41 21.63 7.11 -10.93
CA GLY A 41 20.33 6.56 -11.30
C GLY A 41 19.99 5.19 -10.67
N ASN A 42 20.84 4.64 -9.79
CA ASN A 42 20.64 3.33 -9.16
C ASN A 42 19.97 3.42 -7.78
N CYS A 43 19.16 4.47 -7.56
CA CYS A 43 18.28 4.58 -6.41
C CYS A 43 16.93 3.93 -6.75
N ARG A 44 16.56 2.87 -6.05
CA ARG A 44 15.36 2.06 -6.33
C ARG A 44 14.40 2.05 -5.15
N PHE A 45 13.10 2.02 -5.43
CA PHE A 45 12.06 2.02 -4.40
C PHE A 45 11.01 0.96 -4.74
N ILE A 46 10.75 0.05 -3.79
CA ILE A 46 9.76 -1.03 -3.90
C ILE A 46 8.77 -0.88 -2.76
N ARG A 47 7.50 -0.68 -3.07
CA ARG A 47 6.41 -0.76 -2.10
C ARG A 47 5.96 -2.21 -1.98
N CYS A 48 6.24 -2.81 -0.82
CA CYS A 48 5.97 -4.23 -0.58
C CYS A 48 4.48 -4.51 -0.33
N ASP A 49 3.68 -3.50 -0.01
CA ASP A 49 2.24 -3.59 0.18
C ASP A 49 1.45 -3.53 -1.14
N GLN A 50 2.12 -3.39 -2.28
CA GLN A 50 1.50 -3.26 -3.59
C GLN A 50 1.47 -4.55 -4.42
N PHE A 51 1.92 -5.68 -3.87
CA PHE A 51 1.87 -6.97 -4.57
C PHE A 51 1.68 -8.11 -3.57
N PRO A 52 1.14 -9.26 -4.03
CA PRO A 52 0.92 -10.41 -3.17
C PRO A 52 2.22 -10.91 -2.52
N ALA A 53 2.14 -11.30 -1.25
CA ALA A 53 3.27 -11.84 -0.50
C ALA A 53 3.67 -13.23 -1.04
N SER A 54 4.33 -13.28 -2.19
CA SER A 54 4.92 -14.49 -2.75
C SER A 54 6.32 -14.25 -3.27
N ARG A 55 7.13 -15.30 -3.28
CA ARG A 55 8.50 -15.26 -3.80
C ARG A 55 8.55 -14.82 -5.26
N ALA A 56 7.67 -15.36 -6.09
CA ALA A 56 7.61 -15.05 -7.51
C ALA A 56 7.30 -13.57 -7.77
N HIS A 57 6.30 -13.00 -7.08
CA HIS A 57 5.96 -11.58 -7.22
C HIS A 57 7.09 -10.67 -6.75
N PHE A 58 7.73 -11.00 -5.63
CA PHE A 58 8.85 -10.22 -5.13
C PHE A 58 10.04 -10.22 -6.10
N LEU A 59 10.42 -11.40 -6.62
CA LEU A 59 11.51 -11.53 -7.60
C LEU A 59 11.20 -10.80 -8.91
N ALA A 60 9.97 -10.91 -9.40
CA ALA A 60 9.55 -10.22 -10.61
C ALA A 60 9.59 -8.69 -10.41
N ARG A 61 9.09 -8.20 -9.27
CA ARG A 61 9.13 -6.77 -8.94
C ARG A 61 10.56 -6.27 -8.76
N LEU A 62 11.42 -7.06 -8.13
CA LEU A 62 12.84 -6.75 -8.01
C LEU A 62 13.49 -6.65 -9.37
N SER A 63 13.28 -7.64 -10.25
CA SER A 63 13.81 -7.66 -11.62
C SER A 63 13.39 -6.44 -12.44
N GLU A 64 12.11 -6.07 -12.35
CA GLU A 64 11.57 -4.87 -13.01
C GLU A 64 12.24 -3.59 -12.51
N VAL A 65 12.31 -3.42 -11.19
CA VAL A 65 12.82 -2.18 -10.58
C VAL A 65 14.32 -1.98 -10.79
N ILE A 66 15.10 -3.07 -10.88
CA ILE A 66 16.55 -2.99 -11.19
C ILE A 66 16.87 -3.01 -12.68
N ASP A 67 15.85 -3.03 -13.55
CA ASP A 67 16.00 -3.12 -15.02
C ASP A 67 16.84 -4.33 -15.48
N ALA A 68 16.61 -5.51 -14.86
CA ALA A 68 17.40 -6.70 -15.14
C ALA A 68 17.11 -7.35 -16.50
N GLY A 69 16.01 -6.99 -17.16
CA GLY A 69 15.60 -7.56 -18.45
C GLY A 69 15.10 -9.02 -18.35
N VAL A 70 15.07 -9.60 -17.17
CA VAL A 70 14.61 -10.96 -16.91
C VAL A 70 13.12 -10.92 -16.59
N LYS A 71 12.31 -11.55 -17.44
CA LYS A 71 10.85 -11.46 -17.27
C LYS A 71 10.29 -12.32 -16.15
N ASN A 72 10.89 -13.45 -15.83
CA ASN A 72 10.35 -14.41 -14.86
C ASN A 72 11.47 -15.10 -14.08
N PRO A 73 12.11 -14.38 -13.13
CA PRO A 73 13.13 -15.02 -12.34
C PRO A 73 12.47 -16.00 -11.35
N GLU A 74 12.74 -17.29 -11.50
CA GLU A 74 12.32 -18.31 -10.54
C GLU A 74 13.14 -18.23 -9.23
N ASP A 75 14.37 -17.70 -9.37
CA ASP A 75 15.28 -17.48 -8.25
C ASP A 75 16.16 -16.23 -8.46
N MET A 76 17.13 -16.02 -7.58
CA MET A 76 18.07 -14.89 -7.64
C MET A 76 19.18 -15.06 -8.67
N ALA A 77 19.38 -16.27 -9.23
CA ALA A 77 20.53 -16.56 -10.09
C ALA A 77 20.65 -15.63 -11.31
N PRO A 78 19.59 -15.36 -12.08
CA PRO A 78 19.67 -14.47 -13.22
C PRO A 78 19.86 -12.99 -12.83
N LEU A 79 19.57 -12.61 -11.58
CA LEU A 79 19.70 -11.23 -11.09
C LEU A 79 21.10 -10.95 -10.51
N ARG A 80 21.81 -11.99 -10.03
CA ARG A 80 23.13 -11.86 -9.36
C ARG A 80 24.18 -11.11 -10.16
N PRO A 81 24.34 -11.30 -11.49
CA PRO A 81 25.34 -10.58 -12.25
C PRO A 81 25.12 -9.06 -12.20
N LEU A 82 23.88 -8.60 -12.33
CA LEU A 82 23.55 -7.18 -12.27
C LEU A 82 23.71 -6.63 -10.85
N LEU A 83 23.21 -7.35 -9.85
CA LEU A 83 23.30 -6.98 -8.44
C LEU A 83 24.76 -6.89 -7.95
N SER A 84 25.68 -7.67 -8.55
CA SER A 84 27.12 -7.64 -8.21
C SER A 84 27.93 -6.62 -9.00
N SER A 85 27.39 -6.06 -10.09
CA SER A 85 28.16 -5.23 -11.03
C SER A 85 28.09 -3.74 -10.74
N LYS A 86 27.07 -3.27 -10.00
CA LYS A 86 26.82 -1.84 -9.79
C LYS A 86 26.43 -1.56 -8.34
N GLU A 87 26.95 -0.47 -7.81
CA GLU A 87 26.45 0.04 -6.54
C GLU A 87 25.03 0.56 -6.70
N MET A 88 24.12 0.13 -5.81
CA MET A 88 22.75 0.61 -5.79
C MET A 88 22.18 0.66 -4.37
N ILE A 89 21.19 1.50 -4.18
CA ILE A 89 20.37 1.54 -2.98
C ILE A 89 18.95 1.12 -3.34
N ILE A 90 18.43 0.12 -2.63
CA ILE A 90 17.08 -0.42 -2.82
C ILE A 90 16.30 -0.22 -1.53
N VAL A 91 15.24 0.56 -1.58
CA VAL A 91 14.28 0.69 -0.47
C VAL A 91 13.20 -0.35 -0.63
N LEU A 92 12.96 -1.14 0.43
CA LEU A 92 11.82 -2.03 0.59
C LEU A 92 10.88 -1.38 1.61
N ASP A 93 9.85 -0.71 1.12
CA ASP A 93 8.90 0.02 1.97
C ASP A 93 7.71 -0.84 2.35
N ASN A 94 7.22 -0.72 3.60
CA ASN A 94 6.16 -1.55 4.18
C ASN A 94 6.47 -3.07 4.10
N ALA A 95 7.71 -3.43 4.42
CA ALA A 95 8.20 -4.81 4.26
C ALA A 95 7.48 -5.83 5.16
N GLU A 96 6.76 -5.39 6.20
CA GLU A 96 5.87 -6.25 6.98
C GLU A 96 4.85 -6.98 6.10
N SER A 97 4.39 -6.39 5.02
CA SER A 97 3.43 -7.00 4.09
C SER A 97 3.95 -8.29 3.44
N ILE A 98 5.27 -8.45 3.33
CA ILE A 98 5.92 -9.63 2.73
C ILE A 98 6.78 -10.43 3.72
N LEU A 99 7.11 -9.85 4.88
CA LEU A 99 7.98 -10.47 5.90
C LEU A 99 7.23 -10.86 7.18
N ASP A 100 5.90 -10.79 7.20
CA ASP A 100 5.11 -11.21 8.35
C ASP A 100 5.30 -12.71 8.61
N PRO A 101 5.78 -13.13 9.81
CA PRO A 101 5.96 -14.53 10.17
C PRO A 101 4.71 -15.39 10.09
N GLN A 102 3.52 -14.78 10.14
CA GLN A 102 2.23 -15.46 10.01
C GLN A 102 1.85 -15.70 8.54
N GLY A 103 2.52 -15.04 7.60
CA GLY A 103 2.29 -15.22 6.17
C GLY A 103 2.74 -16.59 5.65
N THR A 104 1.96 -17.19 4.77
CA THR A 104 2.22 -18.55 4.23
C THR A 104 3.55 -18.68 3.50
N ASN A 105 4.02 -17.62 2.84
CA ASN A 105 5.24 -17.60 2.02
C ASN A 105 6.42 -16.87 2.69
N HIS A 106 6.28 -16.52 3.96
CA HIS A 106 7.25 -15.72 4.71
C HIS A 106 8.69 -16.24 4.58
N LYS A 107 8.93 -17.54 4.80
CA LYS A 107 10.28 -18.11 4.81
C LYS A 107 11.00 -17.99 3.47
N GLU A 108 10.26 -18.18 2.37
CA GLU A 108 10.82 -18.10 1.03
C GLU A 108 11.21 -16.67 0.67
N ILE A 109 10.31 -15.71 0.97
CA ILE A 109 10.59 -14.29 0.70
C ILE A 109 11.71 -13.79 1.60
N TYR A 110 11.71 -14.16 2.88
CA TYR A 110 12.78 -13.80 3.81
C TYR A 110 14.15 -14.26 3.28
N THR A 111 14.26 -15.47 2.72
CA THR A 111 15.51 -15.98 2.14
C THR A 111 15.99 -15.09 0.99
N VAL A 112 15.10 -14.60 0.13
CA VAL A 112 15.45 -13.70 -0.97
C VAL A 112 15.91 -12.34 -0.44
N VAL A 113 15.20 -11.77 0.54
CA VAL A 113 15.58 -10.49 1.16
C VAL A 113 16.92 -10.62 1.90
N ASP A 114 17.14 -11.74 2.60
CA ASP A 114 18.40 -12.03 3.29
C ASP A 114 19.56 -12.14 2.30
N GLU A 115 19.37 -12.83 1.19
CA GLU A 115 20.36 -12.92 0.12
C GLU A 115 20.64 -11.53 -0.49
N LEU A 116 19.60 -10.74 -0.78
CA LEU A 116 19.72 -9.39 -1.33
C LEU A 116 20.57 -8.49 -0.42
N CYS A 117 20.35 -8.57 0.89
CA CYS A 117 21.12 -7.80 1.86
C CYS A 117 22.60 -8.22 1.99
N ARG A 118 23.01 -9.36 1.46
CA ARG A 118 24.41 -9.84 1.52
C ARG A 118 25.28 -9.34 0.38
N PHE A 119 24.70 -8.76 -0.66
CA PHE A 119 25.49 -8.15 -1.74
C PHE A 119 26.27 -6.94 -1.22
N LYS A 120 27.58 -6.95 -1.40
CA LYS A 120 28.45 -5.85 -0.96
C LYS A 120 28.29 -4.57 -1.81
N THR A 121 27.65 -4.68 -2.95
CA THR A 121 27.35 -3.60 -3.89
C THR A 121 26.00 -2.95 -3.63
N ILE A 122 25.19 -3.50 -2.70
CA ILE A 122 23.81 -3.06 -2.50
C ILE A 122 23.58 -2.63 -1.06
N CYS A 123 23.08 -1.41 -0.89
CA CYS A 123 22.45 -0.99 0.34
C CYS A 123 20.96 -1.29 0.29
N VAL A 124 20.46 -2.23 1.07
CA VAL A 124 19.02 -2.44 1.25
C VAL A 124 18.54 -1.61 2.43
N CYS A 125 17.57 -0.75 2.21
CA CYS A 125 16.91 0.02 3.26
C CYS A 125 15.48 -0.49 3.44
N ILE A 126 15.23 -1.20 4.53
CA ILE A 126 13.93 -1.82 4.84
C ILE A 126 13.16 -0.89 5.77
N THR A 127 11.92 -0.54 5.45
CA THR A 127 10.99 0.03 6.44
C THR A 127 10.00 -1.04 6.88
N SER A 128 9.76 -1.15 8.18
CA SER A 128 8.85 -2.17 8.72
C SER A 128 8.27 -1.77 10.07
N ARG A 129 7.07 -2.29 10.38
CA ARG A 129 6.47 -2.21 11.72
C ARG A 129 6.90 -3.39 12.60
N ILE A 130 7.33 -4.49 12.00
CA ILE A 130 7.77 -5.70 12.69
C ILE A 130 9.29 -5.84 12.69
N THR A 131 9.80 -6.60 13.62
CA THR A 131 11.24 -6.82 13.80
C THR A 131 11.81 -7.96 12.96
N THR A 132 10.96 -8.61 12.16
CA THR A 132 11.34 -9.74 11.28
C THR A 132 12.07 -9.22 10.05
N VAL A 133 13.36 -8.92 10.21
CA VAL A 133 14.29 -8.46 9.17
C VAL A 133 15.62 -9.15 9.35
N PRO A 134 16.49 -9.27 8.34
CA PRO A 134 17.82 -9.89 8.48
C PRO A 134 18.60 -9.32 9.67
N GLN A 135 19.23 -10.21 10.46
CA GLN A 135 19.82 -9.83 11.75
C GLN A 135 21.00 -8.86 11.63
N TYR A 136 21.73 -8.89 10.53
CA TYR A 136 22.87 -8.02 10.27
C TYR A 136 22.48 -6.63 9.73
N CYS A 137 21.19 -6.36 9.49
CA CYS A 137 20.74 -5.01 9.17
C CYS A 137 21.00 -4.07 10.35
N LYS A 138 21.61 -2.93 10.07
CA LYS A 138 21.74 -1.85 11.05
C LYS A 138 20.35 -1.32 11.38
N ARG A 139 20.04 -1.21 12.66
CA ARG A 139 18.74 -0.78 13.18
C ARG A 139 18.88 0.58 13.88
N PRO A 140 18.99 1.69 13.12
CA PRO A 140 19.03 3.00 13.74
C PRO A 140 17.73 3.27 14.48
N LYS A 141 17.83 3.75 15.72
CA LYS A 141 16.63 4.20 16.46
C LYS A 141 16.01 5.37 15.74
N ILE A 142 14.74 5.27 15.44
CA ILE A 142 13.94 6.39 14.90
C ILE A 142 13.45 7.17 16.14
N PRO A 143 13.94 8.39 16.35
CA PRO A 143 13.43 9.22 17.43
C PRO A 143 12.03 9.73 17.08
N THR A 144 11.23 10.04 18.07
CA THR A 144 10.06 10.90 17.91
C THR A 144 10.50 12.28 17.42
N LEU A 145 9.59 13.04 16.85
CA LEU A 145 9.90 14.43 16.47
C LEU A 145 10.32 15.24 17.70
N SER A 146 11.22 16.18 17.51
CA SER A 146 11.46 17.20 18.52
C SER A 146 10.23 18.12 18.63
N MET A 147 10.05 18.79 19.76
CA MET A 147 8.99 19.80 19.92
C MET A 147 9.04 20.84 18.79
N GLU A 148 10.24 21.29 18.42
CA GLU A 148 10.42 22.27 17.35
C GLU A 148 9.94 21.73 16.00
N ALA A 149 10.36 20.52 15.61
CA ALA A 149 9.92 19.87 14.37
C ALA A 149 8.41 19.58 14.37
N ALA A 150 7.84 19.19 15.50
CA ALA A 150 6.40 18.97 15.66
C ALA A 150 5.61 20.26 15.47
N CYS A 151 6.09 21.37 16.07
CA CYS A 151 5.52 22.70 15.88
C CYS A 151 5.63 23.16 14.43
N ASP A 152 6.78 22.93 13.79
CA ASP A 152 6.99 23.33 12.38
C ASP A 152 6.02 22.58 11.45
N ILE A 153 5.78 21.29 11.69
CA ILE A 153 4.77 20.52 10.93
C ILE A 153 3.37 21.07 11.20
N PHE A 154 3.00 21.25 12.48
CA PHE A 154 1.66 21.70 12.84
C PHE A 154 1.37 23.09 12.25
N TYR A 155 2.20 24.08 12.53
CA TYR A 155 1.97 25.46 12.09
C TYR A 155 2.19 25.66 10.60
N GLY A 156 3.04 24.84 9.97
CA GLY A 156 3.21 24.82 8.53
C GLY A 156 1.93 24.40 7.78
N ILE A 157 1.08 23.56 8.40
CA ILE A 157 -0.20 23.11 7.85
C ILE A 157 -1.34 24.02 8.32
N TYR A 158 -1.36 24.34 9.61
CA TYR A 158 -2.41 25.15 10.23
C TYR A 158 -2.45 26.60 9.72
N GLY A 159 -1.29 27.14 9.34
CA GLY A 159 -1.19 28.45 8.65
C GLY A 159 -1.12 29.66 9.58
N ASP A 160 -1.15 29.50 10.90
CA ASP A 160 -0.95 30.58 11.88
C ASP A 160 0.49 30.51 12.44
N GLY A 161 1.27 31.55 12.21
CA GLY A 161 2.65 31.64 12.71
C GLY A 161 2.80 31.87 14.22
N SER A 162 1.70 32.09 14.93
CA SER A 162 1.71 32.33 16.38
C SER A 162 1.83 31.03 17.13
N ARG A 163 2.92 30.82 17.87
CA ARG A 163 3.13 29.59 18.67
C ARG A 163 2.47 29.76 20.05
N PHE A 164 1.50 28.91 20.34
CA PHE A 164 0.76 28.92 21.60
C PHE A 164 1.14 27.72 22.47
N GLY A 165 1.32 27.96 23.78
CA GLY A 165 1.69 26.90 24.74
C GLY A 165 0.70 25.73 24.78
N ILE A 166 -0.59 26.03 24.65
CA ILE A 166 -1.65 24.98 24.62
C ILE A 166 -1.48 23.96 23.50
N ILE A 167 -0.93 24.37 22.35
CA ILE A 167 -0.61 23.45 21.25
C ILE A 167 0.62 22.62 21.60
N ASN A 168 1.61 23.16 22.26
CA ASN A 168 2.77 22.40 22.72
C ASN A 168 2.34 21.23 23.63
N ASP A 169 1.43 21.49 24.55
CA ASP A 169 0.88 20.45 25.44
C ASP A 169 0.13 19.39 24.64
N LEU A 170 -0.64 19.79 23.64
CA LEU A 170 -1.35 18.86 22.74
C LEU A 170 -0.38 18.01 21.91
N LEU A 171 0.67 18.61 21.32
CA LEU A 171 1.69 17.89 20.58
C LEU A 171 2.46 16.88 21.46
N GLN A 172 2.68 17.22 22.73
CA GLN A 172 3.28 16.29 23.69
C GLN A 172 2.34 15.11 23.99
N ARG A 173 1.04 15.36 24.16
CA ARG A 173 0.02 14.30 24.33
C ARG A 173 -0.14 13.39 23.12
N LEU A 174 0.22 13.87 21.93
CA LEU A 174 0.34 13.08 20.69
C LEU A 174 1.68 12.32 20.59
N ASP A 175 2.50 12.30 21.65
CA ASP A 175 3.84 11.70 21.66
C ASP A 175 4.70 12.13 20.47
N PHE A 176 4.47 13.33 19.97
CA PHE A 176 5.14 13.87 18.77
C PHE A 176 5.00 12.96 17.55
N HIS A 177 3.87 12.27 17.42
CA HIS A 177 3.62 11.34 16.32
C HIS A 177 3.31 12.09 15.03
N ALA A 178 4.17 11.98 14.02
CA ALA A 178 4.14 12.80 12.81
C ALA A 178 2.80 12.76 12.07
N LEU A 179 2.21 11.58 11.87
CA LEU A 179 0.93 11.44 11.18
C LEU A 179 -0.23 12.04 11.99
N SER A 180 -0.27 11.82 13.31
CA SER A 180 -1.31 12.39 14.17
C SER A 180 -1.26 13.92 14.15
N ILE A 181 -0.06 14.50 14.20
CA ILE A 181 0.14 15.95 14.10
C ILE A 181 -0.34 16.49 12.75
N THR A 182 0.00 15.81 11.66
CA THR A 182 -0.44 16.19 10.31
C THR A 182 -1.95 16.18 10.18
N LEU A 183 -2.61 15.08 10.58
CA LEU A 183 -4.07 14.97 10.54
C LEU A 183 -4.75 16.04 11.38
N LEU A 184 -4.27 16.23 12.62
CA LEU A 184 -4.84 17.20 13.54
C LEU A 184 -4.73 18.64 13.01
N ALA A 185 -3.55 19.03 12.53
CA ALA A 185 -3.32 20.35 11.95
C ALA A 185 -4.20 20.57 10.71
N THR A 186 -4.34 19.56 9.86
CA THR A 186 -5.16 19.62 8.65
C THR A 186 -6.63 19.83 8.99
N VAL A 187 -7.17 19.04 9.93
CA VAL A 187 -8.58 19.16 10.36
C VAL A 187 -8.84 20.53 10.97
N ALA A 188 -7.94 21.03 11.83
CA ALA A 188 -8.08 22.33 12.46
C ALA A 188 -8.07 23.46 11.42
N SER A 189 -7.13 23.43 10.47
CA SER A 189 -7.01 24.41 9.40
C SER A 189 -8.25 24.42 8.50
N ASP A 190 -8.69 23.25 8.04
CA ASP A 190 -9.81 23.12 7.09
C ASP A 190 -11.17 23.51 7.72
N ASN A 191 -11.35 23.29 9.03
CA ASN A 191 -12.55 23.69 9.75
C ASN A 191 -12.48 25.09 10.37
N GLY A 192 -11.35 25.80 10.24
CA GLY A 192 -11.15 27.11 10.83
C GLY A 192 -11.27 27.11 12.37
N TRP A 193 -10.82 26.02 13.02
CA TRP A 193 -10.86 25.93 14.47
C TRP A 193 -9.71 26.71 15.09
N ASP A 194 -10.02 27.52 16.10
CA ASP A 194 -8.99 28.09 16.96
C ASP A 194 -8.35 27.03 17.86
N HIS A 195 -7.25 27.36 18.51
CA HIS A 195 -6.47 26.44 19.33
C HIS A 195 -7.27 25.86 20.50
N ASN A 196 -8.16 26.66 21.14
CA ASN A 196 -8.96 26.17 22.26
C ASN A 196 -10.02 25.18 21.81
N ARG A 197 -10.66 25.46 20.67
CA ARG A 197 -11.64 24.55 20.08
C ARG A 197 -10.98 23.25 19.66
N LEU A 198 -9.82 23.31 19.02
CA LEU A 198 -9.07 22.12 18.61
C LEU A 198 -8.78 21.19 19.79
N VAL A 199 -8.24 21.72 20.88
CA VAL A 199 -7.95 20.93 22.09
C VAL A 199 -9.21 20.31 22.67
N LYS A 200 -10.31 21.07 22.73
CA LYS A 200 -11.59 20.57 23.24
C LYS A 200 -12.16 19.42 22.39
N GLU A 201 -12.16 19.58 21.06
CA GLU A 201 -12.65 18.54 20.14
C GLU A 201 -11.77 17.28 20.26
N TRP A 202 -10.45 17.43 20.31
CA TRP A 202 -9.54 16.31 20.49
C TRP A 202 -9.74 15.59 21.82
N ASP A 203 -9.97 16.32 22.94
CA ASP A 203 -10.26 15.74 24.26
C ASP A 203 -11.54 14.88 24.26
N ILE A 204 -12.58 15.34 23.55
CA ILE A 204 -13.83 14.58 23.41
C ILE A 204 -13.57 13.25 22.69
N HIS A 205 -12.86 13.27 21.56
CA HIS A 205 -12.60 12.06 20.78
C HIS A 205 -11.60 11.12 21.46
N CYS A 206 -10.58 11.64 22.12
CA CYS A 206 -9.63 10.83 22.90
C CYS A 206 -10.36 10.04 24.02
N ALA A 207 -11.30 10.67 24.71
CA ALA A 207 -12.08 10.01 25.75
C ALA A 207 -12.98 8.87 25.22
N GLN A 208 -13.41 8.93 23.96
CA GLN A 208 -14.19 7.88 23.30
C GLN A 208 -13.35 6.68 22.87
N VAL A 209 -12.11 6.92 22.46
CA VAL A 209 -11.18 5.89 21.96
C VAL A 209 -10.47 5.12 23.08
N LEU A 210 -10.37 5.67 24.30
CA LEU A 210 -9.75 5.03 25.48
C LEU A 210 -10.31 3.63 25.87
N GLN A 211 -11.30 3.13 25.13
CA GLN A 211 -11.88 1.81 25.35
C GLN A 211 -11.30 0.69 24.45
N THR A 212 -10.37 1.01 23.54
CA THR A 212 -9.79 0.06 22.57
C THR A 212 -8.28 0.23 22.43
N ASP A 213 -7.53 -0.89 22.29
CA ASP A 213 -6.06 -1.05 22.41
C ASP A 213 -5.12 -0.21 21.49
N HIS A 214 -3.97 0.17 22.07
CA HIS A 214 -2.58 0.33 21.53
C HIS A 214 -2.21 1.30 20.37
N ASN A 215 -3.06 2.26 19.95
CA ASN A 215 -2.64 3.44 19.14
C ASN A 215 -3.63 4.60 19.36
N GLU A 216 -3.91 4.87 20.62
CA GLU A 216 -4.98 5.78 21.06
C GLU A 216 -4.94 7.16 20.40
N SER A 217 -3.76 7.78 20.29
CA SER A 217 -3.63 9.12 19.73
C SER A 217 -3.86 9.19 18.22
N LEU A 218 -3.43 8.16 17.46
CA LEU A 218 -3.63 8.11 16.02
C LEU A 218 -5.10 7.79 15.68
N ALA A 219 -5.69 6.79 16.35
CA ALA A 219 -7.09 6.43 16.17
C ALA A 219 -8.01 7.60 16.49
N ALA A 220 -7.79 8.29 17.64
CA ALA A 220 -8.53 9.48 18.00
C ALA A 220 -8.41 10.61 16.97
N THR A 221 -7.23 10.76 16.34
CA THR A 221 -6.99 11.80 15.33
C THR A 221 -7.68 11.46 14.01
N ILE A 222 -7.71 10.17 13.62
CA ILE A 222 -8.45 9.72 12.44
C ILE A 222 -9.95 9.93 12.68
N GLU A 223 -10.46 9.49 13.83
CA GLU A 223 -11.88 9.66 14.20
C GLU A 223 -12.31 11.12 14.22
N LEU A 224 -11.46 12.01 14.78
CA LEU A 224 -11.69 13.44 14.74
C LEU A 224 -11.78 13.96 13.29
N SER A 225 -10.98 13.44 12.39
CA SER A 225 -11.02 13.80 10.96
C SER A 225 -12.33 13.36 10.32
N LEU A 226 -12.80 12.13 10.61
CA LEU A 226 -14.03 11.54 10.06
C LEU A 226 -15.31 12.17 10.64
N THR A 227 -15.26 12.69 11.86
CA THR A 227 -16.40 13.35 12.52
C THR A 227 -16.38 14.86 12.37
N SER A 228 -15.34 15.42 11.75
CA SER A 228 -15.20 16.86 11.55
C SER A 228 -16.36 17.45 10.73
N PRO A 229 -16.76 18.71 10.99
CA PRO A 229 -17.84 19.36 10.23
C PRO A 229 -17.59 19.37 8.72
N THR A 230 -16.34 19.49 8.29
CA THR A 230 -15.98 19.43 6.87
C THR A 230 -16.23 18.07 6.29
N PHE A 231 -15.84 17.00 6.97
CA PHE A 231 -16.08 15.64 6.50
C PHE A 231 -17.57 15.31 6.47
N CYS A 232 -18.31 15.64 7.53
CA CYS A 232 -19.76 15.41 7.61
C CYS A 232 -20.55 16.11 6.48
N LYS A 233 -20.08 17.27 5.99
CA LYS A 233 -20.71 17.97 4.86
C LYS A 233 -20.54 17.25 3.52
N LEU A 234 -19.68 16.26 3.40
CA LEU A 234 -19.48 15.48 2.19
C LEU A 234 -20.63 14.52 1.89
N GLY A 235 -21.46 14.24 2.91
CA GLY A 235 -22.63 13.37 2.80
C GLY A 235 -22.36 11.92 3.18
N SER A 236 -23.41 11.09 3.14
CA SER A 236 -23.38 9.71 3.63
C SER A 236 -22.42 8.80 2.88
N ASN A 237 -22.14 9.08 1.61
CA ASN A 237 -21.27 8.23 0.78
C ASN A 237 -19.77 8.42 1.07
N ALA A 238 -19.39 9.44 1.88
CA ALA A 238 -17.97 9.74 2.09
C ALA A 238 -17.22 8.63 2.82
N HIS A 239 -17.84 8.04 3.85
CA HIS A 239 -17.25 6.93 4.59
C HIS A 239 -17.07 5.70 3.69
N ASP A 240 -18.12 5.32 2.95
CA ASP A 240 -18.11 4.17 2.05
C ASP A 240 -17.04 4.32 0.95
N LEU A 241 -16.86 5.53 0.42
CA LEU A 241 -15.80 5.81 -0.56
C LEU A 241 -14.39 5.66 0.04
N LEU A 242 -14.19 6.07 1.30
CA LEU A 242 -12.92 5.84 2.00
C LEU A 242 -12.66 4.35 2.23
N GLU A 243 -13.68 3.56 2.61
CA GLU A 243 -13.56 2.11 2.74
C GLU A 243 -13.13 1.45 1.43
N VAL A 244 -13.69 1.88 0.30
CA VAL A 244 -13.26 1.37 -1.02
C VAL A 244 -11.80 1.70 -1.30
N VAL A 245 -11.34 2.94 -1.01
CA VAL A 245 -9.91 3.29 -1.17
C VAL A 245 -9.03 2.48 -0.22
N ALA A 246 -9.47 2.24 1.01
CA ALA A 246 -8.74 1.42 1.99
C ALA A 246 -8.63 -0.04 1.54
N PHE A 247 -9.68 -0.56 0.92
CA PHE A 247 -9.73 -1.94 0.47
C PHE A 247 -8.76 -2.22 -0.69
N PHE A 248 -8.60 -1.28 -1.62
CA PHE A 248 -7.73 -1.46 -2.78
C PHE A 248 -6.24 -1.23 -2.47
N PRO A 249 -5.36 -2.23 -2.67
CA PRO A 249 -3.91 -2.09 -2.39
C PRO A 249 -3.24 -0.97 -3.17
N HIS A 250 -3.66 -0.77 -4.42
CA HIS A 250 -3.13 0.29 -5.29
C HIS A 250 -3.89 1.62 -5.12
N GLY A 251 -5.01 1.61 -4.38
CA GLY A 251 -5.95 2.72 -4.34
C GLY A 251 -6.89 2.72 -5.56
N VAL A 252 -7.50 3.85 -5.84
CA VAL A 252 -8.49 4.03 -6.91
C VAL A 252 -7.91 4.91 -8.02
N ASP A 253 -7.92 4.45 -9.28
CA ASP A 253 -7.48 5.24 -10.44
C ASP A 253 -8.44 6.42 -10.67
N GLU A 254 -7.90 7.65 -10.67
CA GLU A 254 -8.68 8.87 -10.88
C GLU A 254 -9.45 8.88 -12.22
N LYS A 255 -8.94 8.19 -13.24
CA LYS A 255 -9.61 8.07 -14.54
C LYS A 255 -10.85 7.18 -14.51
N ASN A 256 -10.92 6.29 -13.51
CA ASN A 256 -12.00 5.32 -13.36
C ASN A 256 -13.11 5.77 -12.41
N LEU A 257 -13.02 6.94 -11.78
CA LEU A 257 -13.98 7.41 -10.77
C LEU A 257 -15.42 7.46 -11.31
N ASP A 258 -15.61 7.88 -12.57
CA ASP A 258 -16.92 7.96 -13.19
C ASP A 258 -17.54 6.58 -13.42
N TRP A 259 -16.70 5.62 -13.77
CA TRP A 259 -17.10 4.23 -13.97
C TRP A 259 -17.33 3.50 -12.65
N LEU A 260 -16.46 3.71 -11.65
CA LEU A 260 -16.55 3.05 -10.36
C LEU A 260 -17.72 3.55 -9.50
N PHE A 261 -18.03 4.84 -9.59
CA PHE A 261 -19.02 5.49 -8.72
C PHE A 261 -20.05 6.30 -9.54
N PRO A 262 -20.76 5.66 -10.49
CA PRO A 262 -21.65 6.39 -11.42
C PRO A 262 -22.82 7.08 -10.72
N THR A 263 -23.26 6.57 -9.59
CA THR A 263 -24.39 7.12 -8.80
C THR A 263 -24.02 8.29 -7.88
N ILE A 264 -22.72 8.54 -7.68
CA ILE A 264 -22.23 9.59 -6.78
C ILE A 264 -21.79 10.79 -7.61
N SER A 265 -22.67 11.78 -7.79
CA SER A 265 -22.45 12.92 -8.69
C SER A 265 -21.31 13.85 -8.24
N ASN A 266 -21.08 14.00 -6.93
CA ASN A 266 -20.06 14.88 -6.35
C ASN A 266 -18.75 14.15 -5.97
N ARG A 267 -18.52 12.93 -6.48
CA ARG A 267 -17.37 12.07 -6.14
C ARG A 267 -16.01 12.79 -6.24
N GLN A 268 -15.78 13.56 -7.30
CA GLN A 268 -14.52 14.29 -7.48
C GLN A 268 -14.26 15.25 -6.30
N ASN A 269 -15.27 16.04 -5.93
CA ASN A 269 -15.14 16.96 -4.80
C ASN A 269 -14.89 16.22 -3.47
N ILE A 270 -15.51 15.04 -3.28
CA ILE A 270 -15.28 14.21 -2.10
C ILE A 270 -13.82 13.75 -2.06
N PHE A 271 -13.28 13.21 -3.14
CA PHE A 271 -11.89 12.76 -3.20
C PHE A 271 -10.89 13.93 -3.06
N ASP A 272 -11.19 15.09 -3.64
CA ASP A 272 -10.38 16.29 -3.43
C ASP A 272 -10.32 16.68 -1.94
N LYS A 273 -11.45 16.60 -1.25
CA LYS A 273 -11.53 16.86 0.19
C LYS A 273 -10.79 15.81 1.02
N PHE A 274 -10.84 14.54 0.65
CA PHE A 274 -10.04 13.50 1.32
C PHE A 274 -8.53 13.81 1.26
N CYS A 275 -8.06 14.30 0.12
CA CYS A 275 -6.67 14.73 -0.02
C CYS A 275 -6.37 15.98 0.84
N VAL A 276 -7.29 16.96 0.88
CA VAL A 276 -7.15 18.15 1.74
C VAL A 276 -7.11 17.76 3.21
N LEU A 277 -7.96 16.82 3.65
CA LEU A 277 -7.97 16.29 5.03
C LEU A 277 -6.81 15.34 5.35
N SER A 278 -5.87 15.13 4.43
CA SER A 278 -4.74 14.21 4.59
C SER A 278 -5.13 12.75 4.86
N LEU A 279 -6.37 12.37 4.59
CA LEU A 279 -6.85 10.98 4.68
C LEU A 279 -6.37 10.16 3.50
N THR A 280 -6.26 10.79 2.33
CA THR A 280 -5.72 10.18 1.12
C THR A 280 -4.66 11.08 0.48
N TYR A 281 -3.92 10.56 -0.49
CA TYR A 281 -3.00 11.34 -1.31
C TYR A 281 -2.99 10.81 -2.75
N ARG A 282 -2.55 11.66 -3.69
CA ARG A 282 -2.43 11.29 -5.09
C ARG A 282 -1.02 10.81 -5.42
N SER A 283 -0.92 9.68 -6.10
CA SER A 283 0.34 9.12 -6.56
C SER A 283 0.15 8.43 -7.90
N ASN A 284 0.86 8.86 -8.94
CA ASN A 284 0.84 8.26 -10.28
C ASN A 284 -0.57 8.11 -10.89
N GLY A 285 -1.49 9.05 -10.61
CA GLY A 285 -2.87 9.01 -11.09
C GLY A 285 -3.82 8.16 -10.24
N PHE A 286 -3.34 7.62 -9.13
CA PHE A 286 -4.17 6.90 -8.15
C PHE A 286 -4.40 7.73 -6.90
N ILE A 287 -5.59 7.59 -6.33
CA ILE A 287 -5.94 8.07 -5.00
C ILE A 287 -5.72 6.89 -4.04
N THR A 288 -4.79 7.07 -3.13
CA THR A 288 -4.38 6.03 -2.17
C THR A 288 -4.25 6.62 -0.76
N MET A 289 -4.01 5.79 0.23
CA MET A 289 -3.85 6.25 1.61
C MET A 289 -2.65 5.60 2.31
N LEU A 290 -2.22 6.22 3.39
CA LEU A 290 -1.17 5.66 4.23
C LEU A 290 -1.67 4.41 4.96
N ALA A 291 -0.78 3.43 5.11
CA ALA A 291 -1.12 2.15 5.71
C ALA A 291 -1.80 2.26 7.09
N PRO A 292 -1.41 3.16 8.03
CA PRO A 292 -2.10 3.27 9.31
C PRO A 292 -3.55 3.75 9.19
N ILE A 293 -3.85 4.63 8.23
CA ILE A 293 -5.22 5.09 7.97
C ILE A 293 -6.02 3.98 7.29
N ARG A 294 -5.39 3.29 6.32
CA ARG A 294 -5.98 2.13 5.65
C ARG A 294 -6.39 1.04 6.65
N ASP A 295 -5.48 0.67 7.55
CA ASP A 295 -5.72 -0.39 8.54
C ASP A 295 -6.85 -0.03 9.52
N TYR A 296 -7.01 1.27 9.82
CA TYR A 296 -8.12 1.77 10.65
C TYR A 296 -9.46 1.70 9.92
N LEU A 297 -9.48 2.02 8.62
CA LEU A 297 -10.69 2.10 7.81
C LEU A 297 -11.07 0.78 7.13
N LEU A 298 -10.17 -0.22 7.13
CA LEU A 298 -10.41 -1.46 6.41
C LEU A 298 -11.62 -2.20 7.00
N PRO A 299 -12.66 -2.50 6.20
CA PRO A 299 -13.83 -3.20 6.69
C PRO A 299 -13.44 -4.60 7.17
N GLN A 300 -13.91 -4.99 8.35
CA GLN A 300 -13.71 -6.34 8.89
C GLN A 300 -14.41 -7.39 8.03
N ASP A 301 -15.54 -7.02 7.46
CA ASP A 301 -16.32 -7.85 6.53
C ASP A 301 -16.60 -7.07 5.23
N PRO A 302 -15.87 -7.37 4.14
CA PRO A 302 -16.06 -6.71 2.86
C PRO A 302 -17.46 -6.88 2.25
N ILE A 303 -18.20 -7.94 2.63
CA ILE A 303 -19.57 -8.16 2.13
C ILE A 303 -20.55 -7.18 2.78
N SER A 304 -20.27 -6.70 3.97
CA SER A 304 -21.14 -5.76 4.68
C SER A 304 -21.15 -4.35 4.08
N SER A 305 -20.18 -4.00 3.22
CA SER A 305 -20.11 -2.71 2.54
C SER A 305 -20.82 -2.75 1.18
N PRO A 306 -22.02 -2.12 1.04
CA PRO A 306 -22.77 -2.14 -0.22
C PRO A 306 -22.03 -1.52 -1.40
N LEU A 307 -21.28 -0.43 -1.15
CA LEU A 307 -20.52 0.24 -2.20
C LEU A 307 -19.34 -0.61 -2.66
N LEU A 308 -18.66 -1.31 -1.74
CA LEU A 308 -17.57 -2.22 -2.09
C LEU A 308 -18.09 -3.43 -2.89
N CYS A 309 -19.25 -3.98 -2.50
CA CYS A 309 -19.90 -5.04 -3.28
C CYS A 309 -20.27 -4.57 -4.69
N ALA A 310 -20.86 -3.38 -4.82
CA ALA A 310 -21.19 -2.81 -6.13
C ALA A 310 -19.91 -2.57 -6.98
N THR A 311 -18.84 -2.09 -6.36
CA THR A 311 -17.54 -1.89 -7.02
C THR A 311 -16.95 -3.22 -7.49
N LYS A 312 -16.96 -4.26 -6.66
CA LYS A 312 -16.58 -5.63 -7.04
C LYS A 312 -17.36 -6.12 -8.25
N ASP A 313 -18.69 -5.94 -8.26
CA ASP A 313 -19.53 -6.41 -9.34
C ASP A 313 -19.22 -5.70 -10.68
N LEU A 314 -18.85 -4.43 -10.63
CA LEU A 314 -18.36 -3.69 -11.81
C LEU A 314 -17.06 -4.30 -12.37
N TYR A 315 -16.08 -4.60 -11.50
CA TYR A 315 -14.84 -5.25 -11.92
C TYR A 315 -15.09 -6.63 -12.53
N PHE A 316 -15.89 -7.46 -11.86
CA PHE A 316 -16.17 -8.82 -12.34
C PHE A 316 -16.99 -8.82 -13.62
N THR A 317 -17.97 -7.93 -13.77
CA THR A 317 -18.73 -7.75 -15.02
C THR A 317 -17.78 -7.36 -16.15
N ARG A 318 -16.91 -6.39 -15.93
CA ARG A 318 -15.95 -5.94 -16.94
C ARG A 318 -14.97 -7.04 -17.33
N LEU A 319 -14.42 -7.77 -16.35
CA LEU A 319 -13.54 -8.92 -16.60
C LEU A 319 -14.27 -10.04 -17.38
N SER A 320 -15.53 -10.28 -17.09
CA SER A 320 -16.30 -11.36 -17.76
C SER A 320 -16.66 -11.01 -19.21
N THR A 321 -16.80 -9.72 -19.54
CA THR A 321 -17.28 -9.28 -20.86
C THR A 321 -16.19 -8.80 -21.81
N GLY A 322 -15.04 -8.37 -21.28
CA GLY A 322 -14.07 -7.56 -22.04
C GLY A 322 -12.82 -8.26 -22.54
N VAL A 323 -12.44 -9.42 -21.98
CA VAL A 323 -11.16 -10.07 -22.29
C VAL A 323 -11.38 -11.34 -23.09
N GLY A 324 -11.45 -11.20 -24.42
CA GLY A 324 -11.35 -12.36 -25.29
C GLY A 324 -9.89 -12.78 -25.52
N PRO A 325 -9.62 -14.08 -25.74
CA PRO A 325 -8.28 -14.62 -25.98
C PRO A 325 -7.57 -14.02 -27.20
N ASP A 326 -8.30 -13.39 -28.10
CA ASP A 326 -7.83 -13.05 -29.44
C ASP A 326 -7.28 -11.62 -29.60
N ASN A 327 -7.27 -10.79 -28.53
CA ASN A 327 -6.83 -9.40 -28.67
C ASN A 327 -6.03 -8.86 -27.44
N PRO A 328 -4.75 -9.24 -27.27
CA PRO A 328 -3.91 -8.78 -26.16
C PRO A 328 -3.57 -7.26 -26.23
N GLY A 329 -3.86 -6.58 -27.32
CA GLY A 329 -3.65 -5.15 -27.50
C GLY A 329 -4.91 -4.30 -27.29
N SER A 330 -6.01 -4.90 -26.86
CA SER A 330 -7.29 -4.18 -26.64
C SER A 330 -7.18 -3.16 -25.51
N GLY A 331 -8.06 -2.15 -25.51
CA GLY A 331 -8.21 -1.20 -24.41
C GLY A 331 -8.46 -1.90 -23.06
N GLU A 332 -9.10 -3.06 -23.07
CA GLU A 332 -9.34 -3.88 -21.89
C GLU A 332 -8.06 -4.50 -21.32
N ALA A 333 -7.13 -4.95 -22.17
CA ALA A 333 -5.83 -5.43 -21.70
C ALA A 333 -5.01 -4.32 -21.05
N GLN A 334 -5.10 -3.08 -21.55
CA GLN A 334 -4.46 -1.91 -20.95
C GLN A 334 -5.10 -1.56 -19.60
N TRP A 335 -6.43 -1.65 -19.49
CA TRP A 335 -7.13 -1.42 -18.23
C TRP A 335 -6.74 -2.46 -17.19
N ILE A 336 -6.75 -3.76 -17.52
CA ILE A 336 -6.32 -4.81 -16.59
C ILE A 336 -4.86 -4.56 -16.16
N LYS A 337 -3.99 -4.11 -17.06
CA LYS A 337 -2.60 -3.80 -16.74
C LYS A 337 -2.48 -2.68 -15.71
N SER A 338 -3.36 -1.67 -15.73
CA SER A 338 -3.36 -0.59 -14.74
C SER A 338 -3.99 -1.01 -13.41
N GLU A 339 -4.91 -1.97 -13.43
CA GLU A 339 -5.71 -2.40 -12.29
C GLU A 339 -5.35 -3.80 -11.77
N ASP A 340 -4.29 -4.43 -12.29
CA ASP A 340 -3.99 -5.84 -12.05
C ASP A 340 -3.88 -6.21 -10.57
N MET A 341 -3.30 -5.33 -9.74
CA MET A 341 -3.20 -5.55 -8.29
C MET A 341 -4.55 -5.44 -7.60
N ASN A 342 -5.40 -4.52 -8.03
CA ASN A 342 -6.75 -4.39 -7.48
C ASN A 342 -7.62 -5.58 -7.89
N VAL A 343 -7.52 -6.00 -9.14
CA VAL A 343 -8.20 -7.21 -9.66
C VAL A 343 -7.75 -8.46 -8.90
N GLU A 344 -6.43 -8.65 -8.76
CA GLU A 344 -5.89 -9.79 -8.03
C GLU A 344 -6.37 -9.82 -6.58
N HIS A 345 -6.36 -8.66 -5.91
CA HIS A 345 -6.84 -8.55 -4.54
C HIS A 345 -8.33 -8.90 -4.42
N LEU A 346 -9.18 -8.33 -5.29
CA LEU A 346 -10.61 -8.65 -5.33
C LEU A 346 -10.84 -10.15 -5.52
N LEU A 347 -10.17 -10.76 -6.49
CA LEU A 347 -10.30 -12.20 -6.76
C LEU A 347 -9.83 -13.04 -5.56
N ASN A 348 -8.72 -12.66 -4.91
CA ASN A 348 -8.22 -13.36 -3.73
C ASN A 348 -9.18 -13.30 -2.55
N VAL A 349 -9.79 -12.15 -2.29
CA VAL A 349 -10.75 -11.99 -1.20
C VAL A 349 -12.06 -12.74 -1.50
N PHE A 350 -12.68 -12.43 -2.62
CA PHE A 350 -14.05 -12.93 -2.89
C PHE A 350 -14.11 -14.41 -3.26
N THR A 351 -13.07 -15.00 -3.83
CA THR A 351 -12.98 -16.48 -3.98
C THR A 351 -12.87 -17.22 -2.65
N SER A 352 -12.42 -16.53 -1.58
CA SER A 352 -12.37 -17.12 -0.24
C SER A 352 -13.71 -17.05 0.49
N ILE A 353 -14.55 -16.07 0.14
CA ILE A 353 -15.81 -15.80 0.81
C ILE A 353 -16.95 -16.59 0.18
N ASP A 354 -17.02 -16.62 -1.15
CA ASP A 354 -18.08 -17.32 -1.89
C ASP A 354 -17.49 -18.17 -3.02
N THR A 355 -17.23 -19.41 -2.71
CA THR A 355 -16.72 -20.39 -3.68
C THR A 355 -17.76 -20.84 -4.71
N SER A 356 -19.05 -20.55 -4.49
CA SER A 356 -20.15 -20.95 -5.38
C SER A 356 -20.49 -19.89 -6.45
N ALA A 357 -20.00 -18.67 -6.31
CA ALA A 357 -20.29 -17.58 -7.22
C ALA A 357 -19.59 -17.76 -8.58
N LEU A 358 -20.31 -18.17 -9.61
CA LEU A 358 -19.78 -18.45 -10.95
C LEU A 358 -19.12 -17.24 -11.60
N ASN A 359 -19.68 -16.04 -11.41
CA ASN A 359 -19.12 -14.79 -11.96
C ASN A 359 -17.70 -14.48 -11.45
N VAL A 360 -17.40 -14.84 -10.20
CA VAL A 360 -16.04 -14.70 -9.64
C VAL A 360 -15.06 -15.60 -10.38
N TRP A 361 -15.45 -16.84 -10.65
CA TRP A 361 -14.60 -17.81 -11.33
C TRP A 361 -14.45 -17.54 -12.81
N ASP A 362 -15.45 -16.96 -13.48
CA ASP A 362 -15.30 -16.47 -14.85
C ASP A 362 -14.37 -15.26 -14.92
N ALA A 363 -14.45 -14.37 -13.95
CA ALA A 363 -13.48 -13.27 -13.82
C ALA A 363 -12.04 -13.79 -13.55
N CYS A 364 -11.89 -14.80 -12.68
CA CYS A 364 -10.60 -15.48 -12.46
C CYS A 364 -10.02 -16.07 -13.74
N PHE A 365 -10.85 -16.79 -14.52
CA PHE A 365 -10.43 -17.38 -15.77
C PHE A 365 -9.91 -16.32 -16.75
N ASN A 366 -10.66 -15.23 -16.95
CA ASN A 366 -10.29 -14.19 -17.89
C ASN A 366 -9.04 -13.42 -17.42
N PHE A 367 -8.89 -13.21 -16.12
CA PHE A 367 -7.69 -12.60 -15.56
C PHE A 367 -6.45 -13.49 -15.73
N MET A 368 -6.57 -14.80 -15.47
CA MET A 368 -5.48 -15.75 -15.72
C MET A 368 -5.11 -15.82 -17.21
N TRP A 369 -6.11 -15.73 -18.10
CA TRP A 369 -5.88 -15.69 -19.54
C TRP A 369 -5.10 -14.43 -19.95
N TYR A 370 -5.44 -13.27 -19.37
CA TYR A 370 -4.65 -12.06 -19.52
C TYR A 370 -3.21 -12.26 -19.03
N LEU A 371 -3.02 -12.89 -17.85
CA LEU A 371 -1.69 -13.16 -17.29
C LEU A 371 -0.87 -14.07 -18.20
N TYR A 372 -1.47 -15.07 -18.83
CA TYR A 372 -0.80 -15.93 -19.80
C TYR A 372 -0.12 -15.13 -20.91
N TRP A 373 -0.76 -14.10 -21.43
CA TRP A 373 -0.21 -13.29 -22.51
C TRP A 373 0.72 -12.17 -22.06
N GLN A 374 0.45 -11.56 -20.91
CA GLN A 374 1.13 -10.34 -20.48
C GLN A 374 2.14 -10.58 -19.35
N LYS A 375 1.81 -11.45 -18.41
CA LYS A 375 2.57 -11.72 -17.20
C LYS A 375 2.54 -13.21 -16.84
N PRO A 376 3.06 -14.10 -17.71
CA PRO A 376 2.93 -15.55 -17.53
C PRO A 376 3.61 -16.10 -16.27
N TRP A 377 4.44 -15.29 -15.60
CA TRP A 377 5.10 -15.61 -14.34
C TRP A 377 4.20 -15.47 -13.11
N GLN A 378 3.03 -14.87 -13.24
CA GLN A 378 2.09 -14.73 -12.11
C GLN A 378 1.16 -15.95 -12.04
N THR A 379 1.23 -16.67 -10.92
CA THR A 379 0.38 -17.84 -10.65
C THR A 379 -0.66 -17.50 -9.59
N VAL A 380 -1.61 -16.67 -9.97
CA VAL A 380 -2.67 -16.20 -9.07
C VAL A 380 -3.68 -17.32 -8.78
N LEU A 381 -4.12 -17.40 -7.52
CA LEU A 381 -5.25 -18.25 -7.10
C LEU A 381 -5.04 -19.77 -7.28
N ARG A 382 -3.81 -20.23 -7.56
CA ARG A 382 -3.53 -21.66 -7.79
C ARG A 382 -4.11 -22.56 -6.71
N SER A 383 -3.77 -22.31 -5.45
CA SER A 383 -4.21 -23.14 -4.32
C SER A 383 -5.73 -23.15 -4.16
N LYS A 384 -6.40 -22.06 -4.49
CA LYS A 384 -7.85 -21.93 -4.42
C LYS A 384 -8.53 -22.70 -5.53
N ILE A 385 -7.99 -22.67 -6.76
CA ILE A 385 -8.50 -23.42 -7.91
C ILE A 385 -8.30 -24.91 -7.70
N GLU A 386 -7.11 -25.33 -7.23
CA GLU A 386 -6.83 -26.74 -6.91
C GLU A 386 -7.75 -27.27 -5.80
N GLY A 387 -8.11 -26.42 -4.83
CA GLY A 387 -9.04 -26.74 -3.73
C GLY A 387 -10.51 -26.78 -4.10
N LEU A 388 -10.90 -26.34 -5.32
CA LEU A 388 -12.31 -26.43 -5.75
C LEU A 388 -12.78 -27.88 -5.85
N PRO A 389 -14.06 -28.17 -5.52
CA PRO A 389 -14.67 -29.50 -5.77
C PRO A 389 -14.55 -29.88 -7.25
N ASP A 390 -14.36 -31.17 -7.53
CA ASP A 390 -14.26 -31.64 -8.92
C ASP A 390 -15.54 -31.40 -9.73
N SER A 391 -16.68 -31.33 -9.05
CA SER A 391 -17.99 -31.00 -9.65
C SER A 391 -18.14 -29.48 -9.97
N HIS A 392 -17.19 -28.60 -9.58
CA HIS A 392 -17.33 -27.17 -9.81
C HIS A 392 -17.19 -26.85 -11.32
N PRO A 393 -18.17 -26.16 -11.95
CA PRO A 393 -18.20 -25.95 -13.41
C PRO A 393 -16.95 -25.27 -13.98
N SER A 394 -16.38 -24.33 -13.23
CA SER A 394 -15.21 -23.54 -13.67
C SER A 394 -13.87 -24.21 -13.37
N LYS A 395 -13.80 -25.32 -12.59
CA LYS A 395 -12.55 -25.96 -12.17
C LYS A 395 -11.68 -26.38 -13.35
N THR A 396 -12.25 -27.16 -14.26
CA THR A 396 -11.52 -27.65 -15.45
C THR A 396 -11.00 -26.52 -16.32
N LYS A 397 -11.82 -25.49 -16.55
CA LYS A 397 -11.48 -24.30 -17.33
C LYS A 397 -10.30 -23.54 -16.68
N CYS A 398 -10.35 -23.31 -15.38
CA CYS A 398 -9.29 -22.63 -14.65
C CYS A 398 -7.99 -23.46 -14.57
N LEU A 399 -8.08 -24.79 -14.35
CA LEU A 399 -6.90 -25.66 -14.30
C LEU A 399 -6.20 -25.75 -15.65
N SER A 400 -6.92 -25.79 -16.79
CA SER A 400 -6.31 -25.79 -18.11
C SER A 400 -5.53 -24.51 -18.36
N THR A 401 -6.06 -23.36 -17.95
CA THR A 401 -5.36 -22.06 -18.09
C THR A 401 -4.12 -21.99 -17.19
N LEU A 402 -4.18 -22.50 -15.97
CA LEU A 402 -3.01 -22.64 -15.11
C LEU A 402 -1.93 -23.51 -15.75
N SER A 403 -2.30 -24.63 -16.36
CA SER A 403 -1.35 -25.51 -17.07
C SER A 403 -0.61 -24.75 -18.19
N TRP A 404 -1.32 -23.95 -18.97
CA TRP A 404 -0.69 -23.11 -20.00
C TRP A 404 0.22 -22.02 -19.41
N LEU A 405 -0.16 -21.39 -18.31
CA LEU A 405 0.69 -20.44 -17.61
C LEU A 405 2.03 -21.09 -17.20
N PHE A 406 1.97 -22.31 -16.63
CA PHE A 406 3.19 -23.04 -16.24
C PHE A 406 4.07 -23.42 -17.43
N GLN A 407 3.47 -23.87 -18.53
CA GLN A 407 4.22 -24.22 -19.73
C GLN A 407 4.91 -22.99 -20.34
N SER A 408 4.31 -21.81 -20.27
CA SER A 408 4.89 -20.56 -20.77
C SER A 408 6.05 -20.03 -19.94
N VAL A 409 6.11 -20.41 -18.66
CA VAL A 409 7.22 -20.02 -17.73
C VAL A 409 8.41 -20.95 -17.88
N GLY A 410 8.21 -22.22 -18.29
CA GLY A 410 9.26 -23.22 -18.45
C GLY A 410 9.96 -23.24 -19.82
N ASN A 411 9.58 -22.36 -20.73
CA ASN A 411 10.22 -22.10 -22.00
C ASN A 411 10.82 -20.69 -22.02
#